data_95f992454c57786dce875846e40987b6
#
_entry.id   95f992454c57786dce875846e40987b6
#
_cell.length_a   1.000
_cell.length_b   1.000
_cell.length_c   1.000
_cell.angle_alpha   90.00
_cell.angle_beta   90.00
_cell.angle_gamma   90.00
#
_symmetry.space_group_name_H-M   'P 1'
#
loop_
_entity.id
_entity.type
_entity.pdbx_description
1 polymer ?
#
loop_
_entity_poly.entity_id
_entity_poly.type
_entity_poly.pdbx_seq_one_letter_code
_entity_poly.pdbx_strand_id
1 'polypeptide(L)'
;MKKQKKAFISYVIVFFACLWSCANIADSRGKNEYEKAIEKYKYQISYADTYSPEFSDKNRIKEAAAGVGDEEQDRPRLIYLTFDDGPSPRTPEILRILDKHNIKATFFIVENEENYTDYLKQEVEAGHNVGVHSASHKYGEIYSSVDAYLKDFTKCYEYIYKNTGYEPTLLRFPGGSVNKYNKNICRDLVDEMTRRGFAYFDWNVDSGDGTGSLTSRQIYNNVINGCKGKKRAVVLMHDAVNKKSTAEALDDIITELKNQGFEFAALDNQVKPMVFRIK
;
A
#
# COMPACT_ATOMS: atom_id res chain seq x y z
N MET A 1 25.41 22.08 -2.76
CA MET A 1 25.15 21.14 -3.86
C MET A 1 26.14 19.99 -4.00
N LYS A 2 27.47 20.15 -4.00
CA LYS A 2 28.42 19.03 -4.17
C LYS A 2 28.46 18.03 -2.98
N LYS A 3 28.18 18.42 -1.75
CA LYS A 3 28.15 17.52 -0.57
C LYS A 3 26.90 16.63 -0.52
N GLN A 4 25.74 17.12 -0.97
CA GLN A 4 24.49 16.35 -1.00
C GLN A 4 24.50 15.27 -2.08
N LYS A 5 25.06 15.54 -3.27
CA LYS A 5 25.23 14.51 -4.31
C LYS A 5 26.17 13.37 -3.89
N LYS A 6 27.20 13.64 -3.06
CA LYS A 6 28.07 12.59 -2.53
C LYS A 6 27.37 11.69 -1.50
N ALA A 7 26.48 12.24 -0.67
CA ALA A 7 25.71 11.45 0.26
C ALA A 7 24.73 10.52 -0.48
N PHE A 8 23.97 11.02 -1.46
CA PHE A 8 23.02 10.22 -2.24
C PHE A 8 23.70 9.09 -3.04
N ILE A 9 24.84 9.36 -3.67
CA ILE A 9 25.63 8.34 -4.39
C ILE A 9 26.20 7.29 -3.43
N SER A 10 26.59 7.68 -2.21
CA SER A 10 27.07 6.75 -1.19
C SER A 10 25.96 5.80 -0.71
N TYR A 11 24.71 6.27 -0.60
CA TYR A 11 23.55 5.45 -0.24
C TYR A 11 23.20 4.42 -1.32
N VAL A 12 23.23 4.82 -2.59
CA VAL A 12 22.95 3.91 -3.72
C VAL A 12 24.03 2.83 -3.83
N ILE A 13 25.29 3.15 -3.63
CA ILE A 13 26.40 2.17 -3.71
C ILE A 13 26.35 1.14 -2.56
N VAL A 14 26.01 1.58 -1.34
CA VAL A 14 25.82 0.66 -0.20
C VAL A 14 24.62 -0.26 -0.42
N PHE A 15 23.55 0.24 -1.03
CA PHE A 15 22.35 -0.51 -1.36
C PHE A 15 22.63 -1.63 -2.38
N PHE A 16 23.32 -1.33 -3.48
CA PHE A 16 23.73 -2.35 -4.47
C PHE A 16 24.74 -3.37 -3.94
N ALA A 17 25.61 -2.97 -3.02
CA ALA A 17 26.53 -3.90 -2.36
C ALA A 17 25.80 -4.88 -1.44
N CYS A 18 24.72 -4.46 -0.76
CA CYS A 18 23.86 -5.34 0.03
C CYS A 18 23.07 -6.32 -0.85
N LEU A 19 22.50 -5.86 -1.96
CA LEU A 19 21.78 -6.74 -2.91
C LEU A 19 22.69 -7.80 -3.54
N TRP A 20 23.94 -7.46 -3.84
CA TRP A 20 24.90 -8.41 -4.42
C TRP A 20 25.37 -9.44 -3.41
N SER A 21 25.48 -9.10 -2.12
CA SER A 21 25.79 -10.07 -1.08
C SER A 21 24.61 -10.97 -0.74
N CYS A 22 23.36 -10.49 -0.79
CA CYS A 22 22.17 -11.32 -0.54
C CYS A 22 21.96 -12.43 -1.58
N ALA A 23 22.33 -12.22 -2.83
CA ALA A 23 22.20 -13.20 -3.91
C ALA A 23 23.16 -14.40 -3.78
N ASN A 24 24.19 -14.32 -2.93
CA ASN A 24 25.26 -15.32 -2.83
C ASN A 24 25.39 -16.03 -1.46
N ILE A 25 24.41 -15.90 -0.54
CA ILE A 25 24.59 -16.34 0.84
C ILE A 25 23.74 -17.55 1.19
N ALA A 26 24.32 -18.73 1.03
CA ALA A 26 23.89 -19.98 1.68
C ALA A 26 24.67 -20.28 2.96
N ASP A 27 25.37 -19.31 3.59
CA ASP A 27 26.25 -19.54 4.73
C ASP A 27 25.87 -18.68 5.96
N SER A 28 26.12 -19.23 7.15
CA SER A 28 25.83 -18.63 8.47
C SER A 28 26.42 -17.22 8.69
N ARG A 29 27.51 -16.86 7.99
CA ARG A 29 28.09 -15.51 8.02
C ARG A 29 27.18 -14.46 7.38
N GLY A 30 26.53 -14.81 6.29
CA GLY A 30 25.62 -13.90 5.60
C GLY A 30 24.34 -13.62 6.36
N LYS A 31 23.86 -14.59 7.12
CA LYS A 31 22.70 -14.37 7.99
C LYS A 31 22.99 -13.31 9.06
N ASN A 32 24.20 -13.31 9.61
CA ASN A 32 24.61 -12.34 10.61
C ASN A 32 24.82 -10.92 10.03
N GLU A 33 25.31 -10.80 8.79
CA GLU A 33 25.43 -9.49 8.11
C GLU A 33 24.06 -8.94 7.68
N TYR A 34 23.16 -9.81 7.26
CA TYR A 34 21.79 -9.47 6.95
C TYR A 34 21.03 -8.97 8.19
N GLU A 35 21.14 -9.66 9.34
CA GLU A 35 20.55 -9.22 10.60
C GLU A 35 21.11 -7.88 11.08
N LYS A 36 22.41 -7.64 10.91
CA LYS A 36 23.05 -6.35 11.19
C LYS A 36 22.58 -5.24 10.24
N ALA A 37 22.35 -5.57 8.96
CA ALA A 37 21.80 -4.62 8.00
C ALA A 37 20.36 -4.26 8.33
N ILE A 38 19.52 -5.23 8.72
CA ILE A 38 18.16 -5.01 9.20
C ILE A 38 18.16 -4.18 10.48
N GLU A 39 19.03 -4.47 11.45
CA GLU A 39 19.15 -3.70 12.69
C GLU A 39 19.54 -2.25 12.42
N LYS A 40 20.49 -2.03 11.51
CA LYS A 40 20.87 -0.70 11.02
C LYS A 40 19.73 0.00 10.29
N TYR A 41 18.94 -0.74 9.52
CA TYR A 41 17.78 -0.21 8.79
C TYR A 41 16.61 0.11 9.74
N LYS A 42 16.37 -0.73 10.74
CA LYS A 42 15.45 -0.45 11.88
C LYS A 42 15.82 0.86 12.57
N TYR A 43 17.11 1.05 12.83
CA TYR A 43 17.63 2.28 13.42
C TYR A 43 17.37 3.48 12.50
N GLN A 44 17.57 3.35 11.20
CA GLN A 44 17.32 4.40 10.21
C GLN A 44 15.81 4.69 10.06
N ILE A 45 14.94 3.67 10.08
CA ILE A 45 13.47 3.84 10.08
C ILE A 45 13.00 4.45 11.41
N SER A 46 13.57 4.04 12.54
CA SER A 46 13.19 4.54 13.86
C SER A 46 13.75 5.93 14.20
N TYR A 47 14.89 6.31 13.61
CA TYR A 47 15.63 7.54 13.93
C TYR A 47 16.04 8.35 12.70
N ALA A 48 15.35 8.24 11.59
CA ALA A 48 15.64 9.10 10.45
C ALA A 48 15.37 10.56 10.81
N ASP A 49 16.34 11.19 11.46
CA ASP A 49 16.49 12.64 11.58
C ASP A 49 16.77 13.32 10.23
N THR A 50 16.60 12.60 9.14
CA THR A 50 16.64 13.13 7.79
C THR A 50 15.27 13.64 7.38
N TYR A 51 14.80 14.66 8.11
CA TYR A 51 13.83 15.60 7.56
C TYR A 51 14.47 16.23 6.32
N SER A 52 14.06 15.79 5.14
CA SER A 52 14.27 16.56 3.92
C SER A 52 13.14 17.59 3.87
N PRO A 53 13.45 18.91 3.97
CA PRO A 53 12.44 19.96 3.85
C PRO A 53 11.72 19.96 2.48
N GLU A 54 12.27 19.24 1.49
CA GLU A 54 11.72 19.09 0.13
C GLU A 54 10.48 18.17 0.09
N PHE A 55 10.22 17.40 1.15
CA PHE A 55 9.04 16.55 1.29
C PHE A 55 8.01 17.07 2.30
N SER A 56 8.03 18.36 2.60
CA SER A 56 6.95 18.93 3.41
C SER A 56 5.63 18.84 2.63
N ASP A 57 4.58 18.40 3.31
CA ASP A 57 3.21 18.24 2.81
C ASP A 57 2.69 19.44 1.98
N LYS A 58 3.16 20.64 2.32
CA LYS A 58 2.83 21.89 1.61
C LYS A 58 3.37 21.95 0.18
N ASN A 59 4.50 21.37 -0.11
CA ASN A 59 5.07 21.36 -1.46
C ASN A 59 4.47 20.24 -2.31
N ARG A 60 4.23 19.07 -1.73
CA ARG A 60 3.59 17.94 -2.39
C ARG A 60 2.13 18.24 -2.78
N ILE A 61 1.39 18.89 -1.89
CA ILE A 61 0.01 19.36 -2.17
C ILE A 61 0.01 20.49 -3.20
N LYS A 62 1.00 21.39 -3.18
CA LYS A 62 1.12 22.47 -4.15
C LYS A 62 1.53 21.99 -5.54
N GLU A 63 2.46 21.03 -5.66
CA GLU A 63 2.85 20.48 -6.96
C GLU A 63 1.73 19.61 -7.55
N ALA A 64 1.03 18.81 -6.75
CA ALA A 64 -0.16 18.10 -7.18
C ALA A 64 -1.34 19.04 -7.50
N ALA A 65 -1.42 20.21 -6.88
CA ALA A 65 -2.44 21.24 -7.18
C ALA A 65 -2.05 22.16 -8.34
N ALA A 66 -0.76 22.41 -8.57
CA ALA A 66 -0.28 23.25 -9.68
C ALA A 66 -0.44 22.59 -11.07
N GLY A 67 -0.68 21.27 -11.12
CA GLY A 67 -1.03 20.56 -12.34
C GLY A 67 -2.52 20.53 -12.68
N VAL A 68 -3.37 21.20 -11.92
CA VAL A 68 -4.81 21.32 -12.17
C VAL A 68 -5.09 22.65 -12.86
N GLY A 69 -4.68 22.77 -14.12
CA GLY A 69 -5.26 23.75 -15.04
C GLY A 69 -6.63 23.23 -15.52
N ASP A 70 -7.45 24.12 -16.06
CA ASP A 70 -8.84 23.91 -16.53
C ASP A 70 -9.06 22.87 -17.65
N GLU A 71 -8.10 21.96 -17.88
CA GLU A 71 -8.17 20.83 -18.83
C GLU A 71 -8.72 19.54 -18.20
N GLU A 72 -9.53 19.63 -17.15
CA GLU A 72 -10.04 18.46 -16.41
C GLU A 72 -11.09 17.65 -17.20
N GLN A 73 -11.57 18.17 -18.34
CA GLN A 73 -12.63 17.52 -19.12
C GLN A 73 -12.16 16.34 -19.97
N ASP A 74 -10.89 16.30 -20.39
CA ASP A 74 -10.34 15.29 -21.31
C ASP A 74 -9.47 14.20 -20.62
N ARG A 75 -9.36 14.22 -19.28
CA ARG A 75 -8.58 13.19 -18.57
C ARG A 75 -9.37 11.89 -18.46
N PRO A 76 -8.72 10.73 -18.68
CA PRO A 76 -9.38 9.43 -18.53
C PRO A 76 -9.95 9.27 -17.12
N ARG A 77 -11.09 8.58 -17.05
CA ARG A 77 -11.69 8.20 -15.76
C ARG A 77 -10.91 7.04 -15.17
N LEU A 78 -10.31 7.22 -13.99
CA LEU A 78 -9.37 6.27 -13.40
C LEU A 78 -9.95 5.49 -12.22
N ILE A 79 -9.77 4.18 -12.25
CA ILE A 79 -10.04 3.26 -11.14
C ILE A 79 -8.71 2.73 -10.59
N TYR A 80 -8.58 2.80 -9.27
CA TYR A 80 -7.55 2.12 -8.51
C TYR A 80 -8.22 1.02 -7.68
N LEU A 81 -8.07 -0.24 -8.12
CA LEU A 81 -8.51 -1.38 -7.33
C LEU A 81 -7.51 -1.64 -6.21
N THR A 82 -7.99 -1.73 -4.99
CA THR A 82 -7.16 -1.97 -3.82
C THR A 82 -7.70 -3.12 -2.99
N PHE A 83 -6.80 -3.97 -2.50
CA PHE A 83 -7.12 -5.15 -1.71
C PHE A 83 -6.35 -5.11 -0.39
N ASP A 84 -7.07 -5.12 0.73
CA ASP A 84 -6.50 -5.14 2.06
C ASP A 84 -6.47 -6.59 2.62
N ASP A 85 -5.66 -6.83 3.65
CA ASP A 85 -5.58 -8.05 4.47
C ASP A 85 -4.90 -9.26 3.83
N GLY A 86 -4.50 -9.18 2.56
CA GLY A 86 -3.74 -10.26 1.88
C GLY A 86 -2.28 -10.37 2.36
N PRO A 87 -1.56 -11.39 1.85
CA PRO A 87 -2.02 -12.43 0.94
C PRO A 87 -2.88 -13.50 1.61
N SER A 88 -3.74 -14.16 0.83
CA SER A 88 -4.66 -15.20 1.30
C SER A 88 -4.86 -16.31 0.23
N PRO A 89 -5.62 -17.38 0.53
CA PRO A 89 -6.03 -18.34 -0.49
C PRO A 89 -6.86 -17.75 -1.64
N ARG A 90 -7.28 -16.49 -1.54
CA ARG A 90 -8.02 -15.78 -2.63
C ARG A 90 -7.06 -15.07 -3.58
N THR A 91 -5.85 -14.73 -3.15
CA THR A 91 -4.84 -14.03 -3.95
C THR A 91 -4.64 -14.64 -5.35
N PRO A 92 -4.46 -15.96 -5.54
CA PRO A 92 -4.26 -16.53 -6.87
C PRO A 92 -5.43 -16.30 -7.82
N GLU A 93 -6.66 -16.33 -7.32
CA GLU A 93 -7.86 -16.07 -8.11
C GLU A 93 -7.94 -14.59 -8.51
N ILE A 94 -7.66 -13.68 -7.58
CA ILE A 94 -7.61 -12.24 -7.82
C ILE A 94 -6.55 -11.93 -8.89
N LEU A 95 -5.32 -12.44 -8.72
CA LEU A 95 -4.22 -12.22 -9.67
C LEU A 95 -4.57 -12.74 -11.08
N ARG A 96 -5.16 -13.92 -11.19
CA ARG A 96 -5.60 -14.49 -12.47
C ARG A 96 -6.64 -13.59 -13.17
N ILE A 97 -7.57 -13.00 -12.41
CA ILE A 97 -8.57 -12.10 -12.98
C ILE A 97 -7.93 -10.78 -13.44
N LEU A 98 -7.05 -10.19 -12.62
CA LEU A 98 -6.32 -8.98 -12.97
C LEU A 98 -5.47 -9.17 -14.24
N ASP A 99 -4.77 -10.30 -14.34
CA ASP A 99 -3.97 -10.67 -15.52
C ASP A 99 -4.85 -10.86 -16.76
N LYS A 100 -5.96 -11.60 -16.66
CA LYS A 100 -6.96 -11.75 -17.74
C LYS A 100 -7.36 -10.39 -18.34
N HIS A 101 -7.48 -9.39 -17.51
CA HIS A 101 -7.88 -8.05 -17.92
C HIS A 101 -6.70 -7.13 -18.26
N ASN A 102 -5.45 -7.60 -18.11
CA ASN A 102 -4.22 -6.81 -18.27
C ASN A 102 -4.24 -5.50 -17.47
N ILE A 103 -4.59 -5.58 -16.20
CA ILE A 103 -4.62 -4.43 -15.28
C ILE A 103 -3.77 -4.69 -14.04
N LYS A 104 -3.27 -3.62 -13.44
CA LYS A 104 -2.53 -3.67 -12.19
C LYS A 104 -3.37 -3.07 -11.06
N ALA A 105 -3.19 -3.61 -9.86
CA ALA A 105 -3.88 -3.22 -8.64
C ALA A 105 -2.86 -2.92 -7.52
N THR A 106 -3.36 -2.55 -6.35
CA THR A 106 -2.55 -2.33 -5.16
C THR A 106 -3.03 -3.23 -4.03
N PHE A 107 -2.10 -3.92 -3.39
CA PHE A 107 -2.36 -4.81 -2.26
C PHE A 107 -1.75 -4.21 -0.99
N PHE A 108 -2.55 -4.05 0.05
CA PHE A 108 -2.10 -3.61 1.37
C PHE A 108 -2.01 -4.83 2.30
N ILE A 109 -0.78 -5.20 2.63
CA ILE A 109 -0.42 -6.50 3.17
C ILE A 109 -0.59 -6.54 4.69
N VAL A 110 -1.17 -7.63 5.17
CA VAL A 110 -1.08 -8.06 6.56
C VAL A 110 -0.08 -9.22 6.64
N GLU A 111 0.84 -9.15 7.63
CA GLU A 111 1.73 -10.28 7.87
C GLU A 111 0.92 -11.52 8.21
N ASN A 112 1.11 -12.59 7.46
CA ASN A 112 0.37 -13.82 7.64
C ASN A 112 1.31 -14.94 8.10
N GLU A 113 1.00 -15.56 9.24
CA GLU A 113 1.75 -16.69 9.78
C GLU A 113 1.49 -17.98 9.00
N GLU A 114 0.42 -18.05 8.20
CA GLU A 114 -0.01 -19.24 7.47
C GLU A 114 0.73 -19.50 6.16
N ASN A 115 1.86 -18.84 5.91
CA ASN A 115 2.76 -19.20 4.81
C ASN A 115 2.29 -18.88 3.39
N TYR A 116 1.57 -17.77 3.18
CA TYR A 116 1.19 -17.29 1.84
C TYR A 116 2.25 -16.39 1.19
N THR A 117 3.48 -16.48 1.63
CA THR A 117 4.63 -15.70 1.12
C THR A 117 4.84 -15.84 -0.38
N ASP A 118 4.54 -17.03 -0.94
CA ASP A 118 4.66 -17.24 -2.38
C ASP A 118 3.60 -16.45 -3.17
N TYR A 119 2.45 -16.16 -2.58
CA TYR A 119 1.45 -15.30 -3.22
C TYR A 119 1.87 -13.83 -3.16
N LEU A 120 2.48 -13.39 -2.04
CA LEU A 120 3.08 -12.06 -1.96
C LEU A 120 4.16 -11.84 -3.04
N LYS A 121 5.01 -12.85 -3.29
CA LYS A 121 5.99 -12.79 -4.38
C LYS A 121 5.29 -12.66 -5.74
N GLN A 122 4.23 -13.44 -5.98
CA GLN A 122 3.46 -13.38 -7.23
C GLN A 122 2.82 -12.00 -7.44
N GLU A 123 2.32 -11.33 -6.38
CA GLU A 123 1.80 -9.97 -6.47
C GLU A 123 2.87 -9.00 -6.99
N VAL A 124 4.07 -9.05 -6.41
CA VAL A 124 5.20 -8.19 -6.82
C VAL A 124 5.70 -8.55 -8.21
N GLU A 125 5.94 -9.83 -8.51
CA GLU A 125 6.43 -10.32 -9.81
C GLU A 125 5.46 -10.04 -10.95
N ALA A 126 4.15 -10.06 -10.67
CA ALA A 126 3.12 -9.68 -11.63
C ALA A 126 3.04 -8.14 -11.85
N GLY A 127 3.85 -7.35 -11.15
CA GLY A 127 3.93 -5.90 -11.31
C GLY A 127 2.76 -5.14 -10.66
N HIS A 128 2.14 -5.72 -9.65
CA HIS A 128 1.22 -4.99 -8.78
C HIS A 128 2.00 -4.17 -7.77
N ASN A 129 1.41 -3.09 -7.25
CA ASN A 129 2.01 -2.36 -6.16
C ASN A 129 1.58 -2.95 -4.81
N VAL A 130 2.55 -3.02 -3.92
CA VAL A 130 2.38 -3.57 -2.58
C VAL A 130 2.62 -2.46 -1.55
N GLY A 131 1.71 -2.30 -0.60
CA GLY A 131 1.79 -1.37 0.52
C GLY A 131 1.70 -2.08 1.85
N VAL A 132 2.08 -1.39 2.90
CA VAL A 132 1.98 -1.90 4.28
C VAL A 132 0.57 -1.65 4.81
N HIS A 133 -0.08 -2.69 5.38
CA HIS A 133 -1.31 -2.55 6.14
C HIS A 133 -1.05 -2.68 7.64
N SER A 134 -0.64 -3.84 8.09
CA SER A 134 -0.36 -4.12 9.50
C SER A 134 0.35 -5.47 9.63
N ALA A 135 1.07 -5.69 10.73
CA ALA A 135 1.52 -7.04 11.05
C ALA A 135 0.44 -7.83 11.80
N SER A 136 -0.22 -7.21 12.76
CA SER A 136 -1.16 -7.91 13.66
C SER A 136 -2.63 -7.69 13.35
N HIS A 137 -2.97 -6.57 12.71
CA HIS A 137 -4.32 -6.07 12.46
C HIS A 137 -5.19 -5.91 13.72
N LYS A 138 -4.57 -5.79 14.91
CA LYS A 138 -5.24 -5.67 16.20
C LYS A 138 -5.44 -4.21 16.59
N TYR A 139 -6.56 -3.61 16.20
CA TYR A 139 -6.85 -2.19 16.38
C TYR A 139 -6.54 -1.63 17.76
N GLY A 140 -6.93 -2.36 18.84
CA GLY A 140 -6.70 -1.90 20.21
C GLY A 140 -5.24 -1.87 20.62
N GLU A 141 -4.40 -2.71 19.99
CA GLU A 141 -2.97 -2.76 20.24
C GLU A 141 -2.24 -1.73 19.38
N ILE A 142 -2.46 -1.74 18.06
CA ILE A 142 -1.72 -0.89 17.11
C ILE A 142 -2.02 0.60 17.31
N TYR A 143 -3.23 0.96 17.74
CA TYR A 143 -3.63 2.36 17.96
C TYR A 143 -3.55 2.80 19.45
N SER A 144 -2.88 2.02 20.30
CA SER A 144 -2.64 2.42 21.69
C SER A 144 -1.66 3.58 21.80
N SER A 145 -0.73 3.71 20.86
CA SER A 145 0.21 4.85 20.72
C SER A 145 0.81 4.89 19.31
N VAL A 146 1.47 6.00 18.97
CA VAL A 146 2.26 6.11 17.74
C VAL A 146 3.36 5.05 17.69
N ASP A 147 4.07 4.85 18.81
CA ASP A 147 5.14 3.84 18.91
C ASP A 147 4.62 2.42 18.71
N ALA A 148 3.44 2.09 19.23
CA ALA A 148 2.82 0.78 19.04
C ALA A 148 2.50 0.54 17.55
N TYR A 149 1.95 1.56 16.88
CA TYR A 149 1.69 1.51 15.44
C TYR A 149 2.99 1.34 14.65
N LEU A 150 4.02 2.11 14.96
CA LEU A 150 5.30 2.02 14.26
C LEU A 150 5.95 0.65 14.40
N LYS A 151 5.87 0.01 15.56
CA LYS A 151 6.37 -1.37 15.76
C LYS A 151 5.64 -2.37 14.88
N ASP A 152 4.32 -2.30 14.84
CA ASP A 152 3.49 -3.18 14.01
C ASP A 152 3.75 -2.94 12.52
N PHE A 153 3.79 -1.67 12.10
CA PHE A 153 4.12 -1.26 10.73
C PHE A 153 5.48 -1.79 10.29
N THR A 154 6.52 -1.58 11.13
CA THR A 154 7.89 -2.01 10.82
C THR A 154 7.97 -3.52 10.61
N LYS A 155 7.28 -4.30 11.45
CA LYS A 155 7.22 -5.76 11.34
C LYS A 155 6.63 -6.19 9.99
N CYS A 156 5.53 -5.59 9.56
CA CYS A 156 4.93 -5.88 8.26
C CYS A 156 5.82 -5.41 7.10
N TYR A 157 6.42 -4.22 7.20
CA TYR A 157 7.39 -3.74 6.20
C TYR A 157 8.54 -4.73 6.01
N GLU A 158 9.15 -5.19 7.12
CA GLU A 158 10.23 -6.18 7.09
C GLU A 158 9.78 -7.52 6.50
N TYR A 159 8.55 -7.95 6.81
CA TYR A 159 7.97 -9.16 6.23
C TYR A 159 7.89 -9.05 4.69
N ILE A 160 7.40 -7.93 4.16
CA ILE A 160 7.33 -7.72 2.71
C ILE A 160 8.74 -7.71 2.11
N TYR A 161 9.63 -6.88 2.65
CA TYR A 161 10.99 -6.72 2.14
C TYR A 161 11.80 -8.03 2.18
N LYS A 162 11.79 -8.74 3.30
CA LYS A 162 12.50 -9.99 3.49
C LYS A 162 12.09 -11.07 2.49
N ASN A 163 10.80 -11.12 2.14
CA ASN A 163 10.27 -12.18 1.30
C ASN A 163 10.32 -11.86 -0.20
N THR A 164 10.36 -10.59 -0.57
CA THR A 164 10.25 -10.15 -1.97
C THR A 164 11.38 -9.27 -2.46
N GLY A 165 12.14 -8.64 -1.55
CA GLY A 165 13.07 -7.56 -1.89
C GLY A 165 12.39 -6.25 -2.29
N TYR A 166 11.04 -6.19 -2.27
CA TYR A 166 10.27 -5.00 -2.60
C TYR A 166 10.26 -4.02 -1.43
N GLU A 167 10.49 -2.73 -1.70
CA GLU A 167 10.43 -1.64 -0.72
C GLU A 167 9.10 -0.91 -0.82
N PRO A 168 8.12 -1.17 0.07
CA PRO A 168 6.87 -0.46 0.05
C PRO A 168 7.06 1.04 0.33
N THR A 169 6.45 1.88 -0.50
CA THR A 169 6.37 3.34 -0.27
C THR A 169 4.95 3.78 0.09
N LEU A 170 4.02 2.83 0.07
CA LEU A 170 2.61 3.05 0.34
C LEU A 170 2.19 2.37 1.64
N LEU A 171 1.18 2.95 2.27
CA LEU A 171 0.49 2.32 3.39
C LEU A 171 -1.02 2.60 3.34
N ARG A 172 -1.78 1.74 4.00
CA ARG A 172 -3.16 2.00 4.41
C ARG A 172 -3.31 1.69 5.88
N PHE A 173 -3.82 2.65 6.64
CA PHE A 173 -4.13 2.44 8.05
C PHE A 173 -5.29 1.44 8.20
N PRO A 174 -5.19 0.41 9.06
CA PRO A 174 -6.31 -0.47 9.38
C PRO A 174 -7.57 0.30 9.77
N GLY A 175 -8.65 0.11 8.99
CA GLY A 175 -9.89 0.85 9.18
C GLY A 175 -9.87 2.31 8.72
N GLY A 176 -8.86 2.72 7.97
CA GLY A 176 -8.66 4.07 7.44
C GLY A 176 -7.92 5.00 8.38
N SER A 177 -7.49 6.14 7.82
CA SER A 177 -6.71 7.16 8.54
C SER A 177 -7.48 7.81 9.69
N VAL A 178 -8.81 7.73 9.68
CA VAL A 178 -9.70 8.23 10.76
C VAL A 178 -10.74 7.18 11.11
N ASN A 179 -10.62 6.59 12.29
CA ASN A 179 -11.57 5.62 12.81
C ASN A 179 -11.73 5.76 14.34
N LYS A 180 -12.63 4.97 14.94
CA LYS A 180 -12.92 5.07 16.38
C LYS A 180 -11.74 4.72 17.30
N TYR A 181 -10.76 3.96 16.81
CA TYR A 181 -9.61 3.52 17.59
C TYR A 181 -8.44 4.50 17.51
N ASN A 182 -8.21 5.13 16.34
CA ASN A 182 -7.09 6.04 16.15
C ASN A 182 -7.43 7.52 16.29
N LYS A 183 -8.69 7.88 16.55
CA LYS A 183 -9.18 9.27 16.56
C LYS A 183 -8.37 10.26 17.42
N ASN A 184 -7.71 9.77 18.46
CA ASN A 184 -6.93 10.60 19.38
C ASN A 184 -5.47 10.81 18.92
N ILE A 185 -4.97 9.96 18.01
CA ILE A 185 -3.59 9.95 17.52
C ILE A 185 -3.49 10.00 15.99
N CYS A 186 -4.62 10.09 15.29
CA CYS A 186 -4.63 9.98 13.81
C CYS A 186 -3.77 11.07 13.14
N ARG A 187 -3.75 12.28 13.69
CA ARG A 187 -2.92 13.37 13.19
C ARG A 187 -1.44 13.05 13.34
N ASP A 188 -1.04 12.65 14.55
CA ASP A 188 0.35 12.32 14.86
C ASP A 188 0.83 11.12 14.02
N LEU A 189 -0.04 10.13 13.78
CA LEU A 189 0.27 9.00 12.89
C LEU A 189 0.49 9.45 11.46
N VAL A 190 -0.40 10.28 10.92
CA VAL A 190 -0.29 10.77 9.54
C VAL A 190 0.97 11.62 9.40
N ASP A 191 1.22 12.54 10.31
CA ASP A 191 2.39 13.42 10.30
C ASP A 191 3.68 12.59 10.35
N GLU A 192 3.74 11.58 11.23
CA GLU A 192 4.92 10.72 11.37
C GLU A 192 5.15 9.82 10.15
N MET A 193 4.12 9.22 9.58
CA MET A 193 4.28 8.37 8.40
C MET A 193 4.64 9.19 7.15
N THR A 194 4.06 10.38 7.01
CA THR A 194 4.41 11.32 5.92
C THR A 194 5.84 11.82 6.08
N ARG A 195 6.26 12.15 7.31
CA ARG A 195 7.64 12.54 7.62
C ARG A 195 8.65 11.45 7.21
N ARG A 196 8.28 10.17 7.35
CA ARG A 196 9.08 9.01 6.93
C ARG A 196 9.06 8.78 5.42
N GLY A 197 8.29 9.56 4.66
CA GLY A 197 8.22 9.46 3.20
C GLY A 197 7.19 8.47 2.66
N PHE A 198 6.31 7.94 3.51
CA PHE A 198 5.23 7.06 3.06
C PHE A 198 4.03 7.86 2.58
N ALA A 199 3.44 7.42 1.46
CA ALA A 199 2.13 7.89 1.02
C ALA A 199 1.04 6.97 1.57
N TYR A 200 0.01 7.55 2.21
CA TYR A 200 -1.12 6.77 2.69
C TYR A 200 -2.37 6.99 1.85
N PHE A 201 -3.19 5.96 1.73
CA PHE A 201 -4.41 6.00 0.94
C PHE A 201 -5.59 5.43 1.72
N ASP A 202 -6.62 6.25 1.87
CA ASP A 202 -7.98 5.79 2.17
C ASP A 202 -8.70 5.42 0.86
N TRP A 203 -10.02 5.45 0.84
CA TRP A 203 -10.84 5.11 -0.32
C TRP A 203 -12.02 6.09 -0.47
N ASN A 204 -12.62 6.10 -1.62
CA ASN A 204 -13.86 6.84 -1.88
C ASN A 204 -14.95 5.98 -2.52
N VAL A 205 -14.67 4.68 -2.69
CA VAL A 205 -15.64 3.64 -3.04
C VAL A 205 -15.39 2.44 -2.13
N ASP A 206 -16.43 2.02 -1.43
CA ASP A 206 -16.38 0.86 -0.52
C ASP A 206 -17.23 -0.26 -1.14
N SER A 207 -16.62 -1.43 -1.33
CA SER A 207 -17.31 -2.63 -1.79
C SER A 207 -18.31 -3.17 -0.74
N GLY A 208 -18.13 -2.78 0.53
CA GLY A 208 -18.88 -3.27 1.68
C GLY A 208 -18.47 -4.67 2.15
N ASP A 209 -17.47 -5.27 1.54
CA ASP A 209 -17.03 -6.63 1.87
C ASP A 209 -16.28 -6.72 3.20
N GLY A 210 -15.79 -5.58 3.74
CA GLY A 210 -15.16 -5.50 5.06
C GLY A 210 -16.09 -5.85 6.21
N THR A 211 -17.39 -5.65 6.06
CA THR A 211 -18.40 -5.88 7.09
C THR A 211 -19.42 -6.93 6.68
N GLY A 212 -19.47 -8.04 7.43
CA GLY A 212 -20.46 -9.10 7.18
C GLY A 212 -20.17 -9.99 5.98
N SER A 213 -21.17 -10.79 5.61
CA SER A 213 -21.10 -11.71 4.47
C SER A 213 -22.00 -11.20 3.35
N LEU A 214 -21.42 -10.43 2.44
CA LEU A 214 -22.10 -9.99 1.23
C LEU A 214 -21.98 -11.04 0.12
N THR A 215 -23.01 -11.13 -0.72
CA THR A 215 -22.95 -11.89 -1.97
C THR A 215 -22.10 -11.14 -3.01
N SER A 216 -21.56 -11.87 -3.98
CA SER A 216 -20.81 -11.28 -5.09
C SER A 216 -21.63 -10.20 -5.83
N ARG A 217 -22.95 -10.41 -5.97
CA ARG A 217 -23.85 -9.42 -6.59
C ARG A 217 -24.01 -8.13 -5.78
N GLN A 218 -24.02 -8.21 -4.45
CA GLN A 218 -24.08 -7.02 -3.59
C GLN A 218 -22.76 -6.23 -3.67
N ILE A 219 -21.63 -6.93 -3.63
CA ILE A 219 -20.28 -6.33 -3.80
C ILE A 219 -20.18 -5.63 -5.15
N TYR A 220 -20.57 -6.31 -6.24
CA TYR A 220 -20.65 -5.72 -7.57
C TYR A 220 -21.48 -4.43 -7.58
N ASN A 221 -22.68 -4.48 -7.07
CA ASN A 221 -23.57 -3.32 -7.04
C ASN A 221 -23.00 -2.15 -6.24
N ASN A 222 -22.37 -2.42 -5.10
CA ASN A 222 -21.75 -1.40 -4.26
C ASN A 222 -20.62 -0.69 -5.03
N VAL A 223 -19.73 -1.44 -5.67
CA VAL A 223 -18.63 -0.87 -6.45
C VAL A 223 -19.14 -0.08 -7.65
N ILE A 224 -20.03 -0.67 -8.47
CA ILE A 224 -20.54 0.00 -9.67
C ILE A 224 -21.29 1.28 -9.30
N ASN A 225 -22.16 1.23 -8.29
CA ASN A 225 -22.91 2.41 -7.83
C ASN A 225 -21.96 3.44 -7.20
N GLY A 226 -20.95 2.99 -6.45
CA GLY A 226 -19.95 3.86 -5.83
C GLY A 226 -19.10 4.61 -6.85
N CYS A 227 -18.86 4.03 -8.03
CA CYS A 227 -18.08 4.65 -9.11
C CYS A 227 -18.88 5.64 -9.97
N LYS A 228 -20.22 5.62 -9.92
CA LYS A 228 -21.05 6.52 -10.73
C LYS A 228 -20.67 7.98 -10.52
N GLY A 229 -20.48 8.70 -11.63
CA GLY A 229 -20.15 10.13 -11.64
C GLY A 229 -18.75 10.49 -11.15
N LYS A 230 -17.92 9.51 -10.76
CA LYS A 230 -16.54 9.78 -10.35
C LYS A 230 -15.60 9.81 -11.56
N LYS A 231 -14.66 10.74 -11.56
CA LYS A 231 -13.53 10.75 -12.47
C LYS A 231 -12.36 9.91 -11.94
N ARG A 232 -12.25 9.80 -10.62
CA ARG A 232 -11.24 8.99 -9.94
C ARG A 232 -11.84 8.23 -8.77
N ALA A 233 -11.67 6.92 -8.75
CA ALA A 233 -12.11 6.07 -7.66
C ALA A 233 -10.95 5.22 -7.12
N VAL A 234 -10.78 5.23 -5.80
CA VAL A 234 -9.99 4.27 -5.05
C VAL A 234 -10.98 3.32 -4.39
N VAL A 235 -10.99 2.07 -4.85
CA VAL A 235 -11.98 1.06 -4.45
C VAL A 235 -11.37 0.19 -3.35
N LEU A 236 -12.00 0.17 -2.17
CA LEU A 236 -11.67 -0.74 -1.09
C LEU A 236 -12.34 -2.09 -1.33
N MET A 237 -11.54 -3.13 -1.35
CA MET A 237 -11.90 -4.55 -1.29
C MET A 237 -10.92 -5.27 -0.37
N HIS A 238 -11.20 -6.52 -0.03
CA HIS A 238 -10.33 -7.31 0.84
C HIS A 238 -9.93 -8.62 0.17
N ASP A 239 -8.66 -8.99 0.39
CA ASP A 239 -8.08 -10.29 0.06
C ASP A 239 -7.87 -11.08 1.34
N ALA A 240 -8.90 -11.75 1.82
CA ALA A 240 -8.84 -12.57 3.02
C ALA A 240 -9.54 -13.92 2.80
N VAL A 241 -9.25 -14.89 3.67
CA VAL A 241 -9.75 -16.29 3.56
C VAL A 241 -11.27 -16.34 3.31
N ASN A 242 -12.02 -15.49 3.99
CA ASN A 242 -13.49 -15.45 3.94
C ASN A 242 -14.05 -14.51 2.86
N LYS A 243 -13.23 -13.97 1.96
CA LYS A 243 -13.63 -13.01 0.91
C LYS A 243 -13.82 -13.64 -0.48
N LYS A 244 -14.32 -14.87 -0.52
CA LYS A 244 -14.62 -15.58 -1.77
C LYS A 244 -15.55 -14.79 -2.69
N SER A 245 -16.62 -14.19 -2.12
CA SER A 245 -17.57 -13.38 -2.89
C SER A 245 -16.93 -12.15 -3.55
N THR A 246 -15.86 -11.60 -2.97
CA THR A 246 -15.09 -10.48 -3.55
C THR A 246 -14.36 -10.94 -4.81
N ALA A 247 -13.65 -12.07 -4.73
CA ALA A 247 -12.98 -12.64 -5.89
C ALA A 247 -13.97 -13.01 -7.00
N GLU A 248 -15.11 -13.63 -6.65
CA GLU A 248 -16.18 -13.97 -7.60
C GLU A 248 -16.80 -12.76 -8.31
N ALA A 249 -16.87 -11.60 -7.64
CA ALA A 249 -17.45 -10.37 -8.21
C ALA A 249 -16.48 -9.62 -9.13
N LEU A 250 -15.18 -9.86 -8.99
CA LEU A 250 -14.12 -9.00 -9.55
C LEU A 250 -14.13 -8.96 -11.08
N ASP A 251 -14.34 -10.08 -11.75
CA ASP A 251 -14.35 -10.16 -13.21
C ASP A 251 -15.46 -9.31 -13.82
N ASP A 252 -16.67 -9.42 -13.27
CA ASP A 252 -17.83 -8.64 -13.69
C ASP A 252 -17.65 -7.14 -13.38
N ILE A 253 -17.09 -6.80 -12.22
CA ILE A 253 -16.77 -5.41 -11.83
C ILE A 253 -15.84 -4.77 -12.85
N ILE A 254 -14.72 -5.44 -13.18
CA ILE A 254 -13.74 -4.90 -14.13
C ILE A 254 -14.36 -4.74 -15.51
N THR A 255 -15.08 -5.76 -15.98
CA THR A 255 -15.75 -5.74 -17.28
C THR A 255 -16.72 -4.56 -17.40
N GLU A 256 -17.57 -4.38 -16.40
CA GLU A 256 -18.56 -3.31 -16.40
C GLU A 256 -17.91 -1.92 -16.33
N LEU A 257 -16.89 -1.72 -15.48
CA LEU A 257 -16.21 -0.44 -15.39
C LEU A 257 -15.45 -0.10 -16.67
N LYS A 258 -14.85 -1.08 -17.36
CA LYS A 258 -14.28 -0.88 -18.70
C LYS A 258 -15.33 -0.47 -19.72
N ASN A 259 -16.49 -1.11 -19.72
CA ASN A 259 -17.61 -0.77 -20.61
C ASN A 259 -18.12 0.65 -20.34
N GLN A 260 -18.02 1.14 -19.11
CA GLN A 260 -18.33 2.52 -18.73
C GLN A 260 -17.21 3.52 -19.09
N GLY A 261 -16.11 3.09 -19.72
CA GLY A 261 -15.01 3.95 -20.16
C GLY A 261 -14.02 4.32 -19.04
N PHE A 262 -13.90 3.50 -18.00
CA PHE A 262 -12.85 3.66 -17.02
C PHE A 262 -11.55 2.96 -17.44
N GLU A 263 -10.44 3.60 -17.15
CA GLU A 263 -9.10 3.00 -17.18
C GLU A 263 -8.67 2.58 -15.77
N PHE A 264 -7.73 1.66 -15.69
CA PHE A 264 -7.26 1.10 -14.42
C PHE A 264 -5.76 1.36 -14.23
N ALA A 265 -5.39 1.70 -13.00
CA ALA A 265 -3.99 1.85 -12.60
C ALA A 265 -3.77 1.35 -11.18
N ALA A 266 -2.54 1.01 -10.83
CA ALA A 266 -2.13 0.82 -9.44
C ALA A 266 -1.83 2.17 -8.78
N LEU A 267 -2.05 2.26 -7.45
CA LEU A 267 -1.60 3.41 -6.68
C LEU A 267 -0.06 3.40 -6.59
N ASP A 268 0.53 4.57 -6.66
CA ASP A 268 1.95 4.79 -6.38
C ASP A 268 2.15 6.10 -5.59
N ASN A 269 3.38 6.43 -5.27
CA ASN A 269 3.71 7.64 -4.51
C ASN A 269 3.58 8.94 -5.32
N GLN A 270 3.28 8.87 -6.62
CA GLN A 270 3.00 10.03 -7.48
C GLN A 270 1.49 10.30 -7.59
N VAL A 271 0.66 9.31 -7.28
CA VAL A 271 -0.79 9.49 -7.29
C VAL A 271 -1.20 10.39 -6.12
N LYS A 272 -2.00 11.43 -6.41
CA LYS A 272 -2.56 12.29 -5.35
C LYS A 272 -3.32 11.43 -4.34
N PRO A 273 -2.97 11.46 -3.05
CA PRO A 273 -3.62 10.64 -2.04
C PRO A 273 -5.14 10.87 -1.97
N MET A 274 -5.88 9.80 -1.77
CA MET A 274 -7.28 9.82 -1.35
C MET A 274 -7.28 9.65 0.17
N VAL A 275 -7.72 10.66 0.90
CA VAL A 275 -7.61 10.71 2.35
C VAL A 275 -8.91 11.15 3.01
N PHE A 276 -9.21 10.58 4.17
CA PHE A 276 -10.31 11.03 5.00
C PHE A 276 -9.97 12.36 5.68
N ARG A 277 -11.00 13.15 5.93
CA ARG A 277 -10.82 14.45 6.58
C ARG A 277 -10.52 14.26 8.07
N ILE A 278 -9.31 14.59 8.49
CA ILE A 278 -8.95 14.71 9.89
C ILE A 278 -9.53 16.04 10.44
N LYS A 279 -10.38 15.95 11.47
CA LYS A 279 -10.99 17.12 12.10
C LYS A 279 -10.06 17.76 13.13
#